data_daab607cdfc75135077442ba78ec548e
#
_entry.id   daab607cdfc75135077442ba78ec548e
#
_cell.length_a   1.000
_cell.length_b   1.000
_cell.length_c   1.000
_cell.angle_alpha   90.00
_cell.angle_beta   90.00
_cell.angle_gamma   90.00
#
_symmetry.space_group_name_H-M   'P 1'
#
loop_
_entity.id
_entity.type
_entity.pdbx_description
1 polymer ?
#
loop_
_entity_poly.entity_id
_entity_poly.type
_entity_poly.pdbx_seq_one_letter_code
_entity_poly.pdbx_strand_id
1 'polypeptide(L)'
;VLGTLCIVDFQPHELDVSQREAIRRLAQQSMAMLEMRRNVISLQGKVKELQEAKTISDEERDKSEAYLDNIFPKLIAHELKTKGRVEPKYLDMATVVFADFVDFSQLTDGMEPARLIEQLNLNFARFDQIATENRVVTLRTVGDGYLCAAGLPENNATHAVDACLAALQMQQFVAASNKQRTILRLKPWQQRIGINTGPLVAGIVGTTRLTYDVWGTSVNTAARLEQSCEPDRINISGSTVYQIRDLFEVEPRGHIEIKNLGAIDMFYLNRILPEFSADENGCLPNDIFWQKFNEGRTAMTNSPAAK
;
A
#
# COMPACT_ATOMS: atom_id res chain seq x y z
N VAL A 1 46.99 -41.92 -8.25
CA VAL A 1 46.84 -43.18 -8.99
C VAL A 1 45.40 -43.61 -8.88
N LEU A 2 44.68 -43.71 -9.99
CA LEU A 2 43.24 -44.03 -10.00
C LEU A 2 42.99 -45.56 -10.02
N GLY A 3 44.02 -46.34 -10.23
CA GLY A 3 43.93 -47.80 -10.28
C GLY A 3 45.02 -48.44 -11.12
N THR A 4 45.03 -49.74 -11.20
CA THR A 4 45.94 -50.54 -12.01
C THR A 4 45.10 -51.45 -12.90
N LEU A 5 45.43 -51.51 -14.19
CA LEU A 5 44.87 -52.50 -15.11
C LEU A 5 45.80 -53.72 -15.14
N CYS A 6 45.29 -54.86 -14.73
CA CYS A 6 46.04 -56.10 -14.74
C CYS A 6 45.46 -57.04 -15.78
N ILE A 7 46.34 -57.83 -16.43
CA ILE A 7 46.00 -58.98 -17.29
C ILE A 7 46.43 -60.21 -16.59
N VAL A 8 45.56 -61.20 -16.53
CA VAL A 8 45.86 -62.55 -15.93
C VAL A 8 45.67 -63.58 -17.04
N ASP A 9 46.66 -64.44 -17.20
CA ASP A 9 46.61 -65.61 -18.10
C ASP A 9 46.94 -66.89 -17.35
N PHE A 10 46.44 -67.97 -17.90
CA PHE A 10 46.66 -69.35 -17.28
C PHE A 10 48.00 -69.97 -17.72
N GLN A 11 48.66 -69.44 -18.73
CA GLN A 11 49.97 -69.86 -19.19
C GLN A 11 50.92 -68.68 -19.32
N PRO A 12 52.18 -68.80 -18.89
CA PRO A 12 53.21 -67.77 -19.08
C PRO A 12 53.54 -67.59 -20.54
N HIS A 13 53.27 -66.37 -21.11
CA HIS A 13 53.74 -65.99 -22.42
C HIS A 13 54.10 -64.52 -22.45
N GLU A 14 54.92 -64.12 -23.46
CA GLU A 14 55.24 -62.74 -23.67
C GLU A 14 54.20 -62.09 -24.61
N LEU A 15 53.74 -60.86 -24.24
CA LEU A 15 52.84 -60.09 -25.07
C LEU A 15 53.57 -59.53 -26.31
N ASP A 16 53.00 -59.68 -27.49
CA ASP A 16 53.47 -59.03 -28.69
C ASP A 16 53.26 -57.52 -28.66
N VAL A 17 53.82 -56.77 -29.65
CA VAL A 17 53.77 -55.33 -29.71
C VAL A 17 52.32 -54.84 -29.86
N SER A 18 51.49 -55.55 -30.62
CA SER A 18 50.09 -55.19 -30.89
C SER A 18 49.24 -55.37 -29.60
N GLN A 19 49.45 -56.46 -28.89
CA GLN A 19 48.80 -56.75 -27.60
C GLN A 19 49.16 -55.70 -26.55
N ARG A 20 50.44 -55.32 -26.45
CA ARG A 20 50.87 -54.25 -25.50
C ARG A 20 50.25 -52.92 -25.85
N GLU A 21 50.11 -52.57 -27.13
CA GLU A 21 49.48 -51.34 -27.54
C GLU A 21 47.98 -51.34 -27.31
N ALA A 22 47.28 -52.44 -27.52
CA ALA A 22 45.87 -52.63 -27.19
C ALA A 22 45.59 -52.43 -25.70
N ILE A 23 46.44 -53.03 -24.84
CA ILE A 23 46.33 -52.85 -23.36
C ILE A 23 46.53 -51.39 -22.96
N ARG A 24 47.53 -50.72 -23.57
CA ARG A 24 47.77 -49.31 -23.28
C ARG A 24 46.57 -48.43 -23.69
N ARG A 25 45.94 -48.68 -24.82
CA ARG A 25 44.73 -47.98 -25.25
C ARG A 25 43.56 -48.25 -24.33
N LEU A 26 43.35 -49.49 -23.88
CA LEU A 26 42.31 -49.85 -22.90
C LEU A 26 42.54 -49.16 -21.55
N ALA A 27 43.80 -49.12 -21.09
CA ALA A 27 44.16 -48.43 -19.84
C ALA A 27 43.85 -46.90 -19.95
N GLN A 28 44.21 -46.28 -21.06
CA GLN A 28 43.91 -44.85 -21.33
C GLN A 28 42.40 -44.59 -21.37
N GLN A 29 41.65 -45.42 -22.10
CA GLN A 29 40.20 -45.32 -22.16
C GLN A 29 39.54 -45.48 -20.77
N SER A 30 39.95 -46.48 -20.02
CA SER A 30 39.46 -46.72 -18.67
C SER A 30 39.75 -45.53 -17.73
N MET A 31 40.97 -44.97 -17.82
CA MET A 31 41.35 -43.78 -17.05
C MET A 31 40.48 -42.56 -17.42
N ALA A 32 40.32 -42.30 -18.72
CA ALA A 32 39.46 -41.19 -19.18
C ALA A 32 37.99 -41.35 -18.71
N MET A 33 37.46 -42.59 -18.74
CA MET A 33 36.12 -42.86 -18.23
C MET A 33 36.00 -42.61 -16.72
N LEU A 34 37.01 -43.02 -15.91
CA LEU A 34 37.01 -42.77 -14.50
C LEU A 34 37.11 -41.27 -14.15
N GLU A 35 37.95 -40.53 -14.85
CA GLU A 35 38.05 -39.06 -14.71
C GLU A 35 36.75 -38.39 -15.09
N MET A 36 36.15 -38.77 -16.21
CA MET A 36 34.87 -38.24 -16.64
C MET A 36 33.77 -38.48 -15.62
N ARG A 37 33.69 -39.73 -15.08
CA ARG A 37 32.73 -40.08 -14.03
C ARG A 37 32.94 -39.23 -12.76
N ARG A 38 34.19 -39.05 -12.33
CA ARG A 38 34.54 -38.20 -11.18
C ARG A 38 34.09 -36.73 -11.40
N ASN A 39 34.35 -36.20 -12.62
CA ASN A 39 33.96 -34.85 -12.95
C ASN A 39 32.44 -34.71 -12.99
N VAL A 40 31.70 -35.69 -13.52
CA VAL A 40 30.22 -35.69 -13.54
C VAL A 40 29.67 -35.67 -12.11
N ILE A 41 30.19 -36.52 -11.22
CA ILE A 41 29.73 -36.52 -9.82
C ILE A 41 30.03 -35.20 -9.12
N SER A 42 31.24 -34.65 -9.34
CA SER A 42 31.60 -33.33 -8.79
C SER A 42 30.69 -32.19 -9.32
N LEU A 43 30.39 -32.20 -10.62
CA LEU A 43 29.49 -31.24 -11.21
C LEU A 43 28.05 -31.36 -10.71
N GLN A 44 27.55 -32.57 -10.57
CA GLN A 44 26.24 -32.82 -9.98
C GLN A 44 26.13 -32.29 -8.54
N GLY A 45 27.19 -32.49 -7.71
CA GLY A 45 27.25 -31.88 -6.38
C GLY A 45 27.17 -30.36 -6.40
N LYS A 46 27.98 -29.73 -7.25
CA LYS A 46 27.96 -28.25 -7.41
C LYS A 46 26.63 -27.72 -7.91
N VAL A 47 25.99 -28.41 -8.86
CA VAL A 47 24.66 -28.03 -9.36
C VAL A 47 23.62 -28.07 -8.23
N LYS A 48 23.65 -29.12 -7.40
CA LYS A 48 22.75 -29.22 -6.24
C LYS A 48 22.98 -28.09 -5.24
N GLU A 49 24.23 -27.81 -4.88
CA GLU A 49 24.58 -26.70 -3.98
C GLU A 49 24.10 -25.34 -4.53
N LEU A 50 24.30 -25.11 -5.84
CA LEU A 50 23.84 -23.87 -6.48
C LEU A 50 22.31 -23.76 -6.51
N GLN A 51 21.61 -24.88 -6.70
CA GLN A 51 20.15 -24.90 -6.66
C GLN A 51 19.61 -24.58 -5.26
N GLU A 52 20.19 -25.19 -4.23
CA GLU A 52 19.83 -24.91 -2.83
C GLU A 52 20.10 -23.45 -2.45
N ALA A 53 21.29 -22.92 -2.80
CA ALA A 53 21.63 -21.52 -2.57
C ALA A 53 20.70 -20.56 -3.31
N LYS A 54 20.32 -20.89 -4.55
CA LYS A 54 19.36 -20.10 -5.33
C LYS A 54 17.98 -20.07 -4.68
N THR A 55 17.47 -21.22 -4.22
CA THR A 55 16.17 -21.31 -3.55
C THR A 55 16.14 -20.42 -2.30
N ILE A 56 17.16 -20.48 -1.46
CA ILE A 56 17.28 -19.64 -0.26
C ILE A 56 17.29 -18.15 -0.63
N SER A 57 18.08 -17.78 -1.65
CA SER A 57 18.18 -16.39 -2.11
C SER A 57 16.85 -15.88 -2.69
N ASP A 58 16.12 -16.71 -3.44
CA ASP A 58 14.80 -16.37 -3.98
C ASP A 58 13.77 -16.18 -2.85
N GLU A 59 13.77 -17.04 -1.82
CA GLU A 59 12.89 -16.89 -0.64
C GLU A 59 13.21 -15.62 0.17
N GLU A 60 14.47 -15.27 0.37
CA GLU A 60 14.87 -14.04 1.06
C GLU A 60 14.47 -12.80 0.26
N ARG A 61 14.63 -12.84 -1.06
CA ARG A 61 14.18 -11.77 -1.95
C ARG A 61 12.68 -11.57 -1.84
N ASP A 62 11.89 -12.65 -1.94
CA ASP A 62 10.43 -12.59 -1.91
C ASP A 62 9.92 -12.04 -0.55
N LYS A 63 10.56 -12.41 0.56
CA LYS A 63 10.29 -11.83 1.89
C LYS A 63 10.61 -10.33 1.93
N SER A 64 11.77 -9.93 1.42
CA SER A 64 12.17 -8.51 1.36
C SER A 64 11.21 -7.69 0.49
N GLU A 65 10.75 -8.26 -0.62
CA GLU A 65 9.76 -7.63 -1.50
C GLU A 65 8.41 -7.44 -0.80
N ALA A 66 7.92 -8.45 -0.10
CA ALA A 66 6.68 -8.36 0.67
C ALA A 66 6.76 -7.28 1.75
N TYR A 67 7.89 -7.10 2.43
CA TYR A 67 8.06 -6.02 3.39
C TYR A 67 8.00 -4.63 2.75
N LEU A 68 8.63 -4.43 1.59
CA LEU A 68 8.57 -3.15 0.88
C LEU A 68 7.15 -2.84 0.38
N ASP A 69 6.42 -3.83 -0.10
CA ASP A 69 5.04 -3.67 -0.57
C ASP A 69 4.04 -3.40 0.58
N ASN A 70 4.40 -3.77 1.81
CA ASN A 70 3.63 -3.41 3.02
C ASN A 70 3.92 -2.00 3.54
N ILE A 71 5.10 -1.43 3.21
CA ILE A 71 5.51 -0.10 3.68
C ILE A 71 5.15 0.99 2.67
N PHE A 72 5.20 0.68 1.37
CA PHE A 72 5.00 1.64 0.29
C PHE A 72 3.88 1.19 -0.65
N PRO A 73 3.18 2.14 -1.30
CA PRO A 73 2.31 1.80 -2.43
C PRO A 73 3.09 1.00 -3.49
N LYS A 74 2.47 -0.02 -4.08
CA LYS A 74 3.13 -0.97 -5.00
C LYS A 74 3.98 -0.31 -6.09
N LEU A 75 3.47 0.78 -6.70
CA LEU A 75 4.19 1.52 -7.74
C LEU A 75 5.45 2.19 -7.19
N ILE A 76 5.38 2.74 -6.00
CA ILE A 76 6.50 3.38 -5.31
C ILE A 76 7.54 2.34 -4.89
N ALA A 77 7.09 1.21 -4.33
CA ALA A 77 7.98 0.08 -4.01
C ALA A 77 8.70 -0.45 -5.25
N HIS A 78 7.99 -0.58 -6.37
CA HIS A 78 8.58 -1.00 -7.65
C HIS A 78 9.61 0.02 -8.19
N GLU A 79 9.30 1.31 -8.15
CA GLU A 79 10.22 2.36 -8.57
C GLU A 79 11.48 2.39 -7.70
N LEU A 80 11.33 2.25 -6.39
CA LEU A 80 12.45 2.19 -5.45
C LEU A 80 13.35 0.97 -5.71
N LYS A 81 12.76 -0.21 -5.97
CA LYS A 81 13.48 -1.44 -6.30
C LYS A 81 14.27 -1.31 -7.62
N THR A 82 13.67 -0.70 -8.63
CA THR A 82 14.26 -0.66 -9.97
C THR A 82 15.24 0.48 -10.19
N LYS A 83 14.98 1.65 -9.58
CA LYS A 83 15.78 2.88 -9.79
C LYS A 83 16.62 3.25 -8.58
N GLY A 84 16.41 2.62 -7.41
CA GLY A 84 17.05 2.96 -6.14
C GLY A 84 16.59 4.29 -5.53
N ARG A 85 15.69 5.01 -6.20
CA ARG A 85 15.12 6.29 -5.77
C ARG A 85 13.75 6.50 -6.37
N VAL A 86 12.95 7.37 -5.75
CA VAL A 86 11.66 7.83 -6.24
C VAL A 86 11.72 9.34 -6.43
N GLU A 87 11.40 9.81 -7.62
CA GLU A 87 11.38 11.26 -7.89
C GLU A 87 10.10 11.88 -7.29
N PRO A 88 10.19 13.06 -6.65
CA PRO A 88 9.02 13.77 -6.19
C PRO A 88 8.09 14.09 -7.35
N LYS A 89 6.80 13.82 -7.16
CA LYS A 89 5.78 14.03 -8.18
C LYS A 89 4.84 15.14 -7.77
N TYR A 90 4.72 16.17 -8.60
CA TYR A 90 3.67 17.17 -8.47
C TYR A 90 2.37 16.62 -9.04
N LEU A 91 1.28 16.80 -8.30
CA LEU A 91 -0.08 16.41 -8.67
C LEU A 91 -0.95 17.66 -8.64
N ASP A 92 -1.54 17.99 -9.78
CA ASP A 92 -2.42 19.15 -9.90
C ASP A 92 -3.68 19.03 -9.04
N MET A 93 -4.17 17.79 -8.89
CA MET A 93 -5.35 17.46 -8.12
C MET A 93 -5.19 16.12 -7.40
N ALA A 94 -5.32 16.16 -6.08
CA ALA A 94 -5.42 15.01 -5.22
C ALA A 94 -6.33 15.37 -4.03
N THR A 95 -6.83 14.39 -3.30
CA THR A 95 -7.70 14.63 -2.14
C THR A 95 -7.07 14.03 -0.89
N VAL A 96 -6.84 14.89 0.09
CA VAL A 96 -6.23 14.56 1.38
C VAL A 96 -7.30 14.42 2.44
N VAL A 97 -7.19 13.40 3.27
CA VAL A 97 -8.07 13.10 4.38
C VAL A 97 -7.26 13.05 5.67
N PHE A 98 -7.63 13.87 6.64
CA PHE A 98 -7.20 13.75 8.04
C PHE A 98 -8.36 13.24 8.87
N ALA A 99 -8.13 12.22 9.69
CA ALA A 99 -9.08 11.74 10.69
C ALA A 99 -8.38 11.68 12.04
N ASP A 100 -9.06 12.11 13.10
CA ASP A 100 -8.51 12.20 14.44
C ASP A 100 -9.59 11.90 15.49
N PHE A 101 -9.19 11.42 16.67
CA PHE A 101 -10.12 11.18 17.76
C PHE A 101 -10.18 12.38 18.72
N VAL A 102 -11.40 12.83 19.02
CA VAL A 102 -11.65 14.00 19.88
C VAL A 102 -11.26 13.68 21.32
N ASP A 103 -10.52 14.60 21.94
CA ASP A 103 -10.09 14.51 23.34
C ASP A 103 -9.41 13.19 23.71
N PHE A 104 -8.65 12.63 22.77
CA PHE A 104 -8.01 11.33 22.90
C PHE A 104 -7.23 11.16 24.21
N SER A 105 -6.46 12.17 24.63
CA SER A 105 -5.71 12.12 25.89
C SER A 105 -6.62 11.91 27.11
N GLN A 106 -7.83 12.51 27.10
CA GLN A 106 -8.80 12.33 28.19
C GLN A 106 -9.55 11.00 28.09
N LEU A 107 -9.74 10.49 26.86
CA LEU A 107 -10.37 9.18 26.62
C LEU A 107 -9.47 8.04 27.11
N THR A 108 -8.18 8.23 27.05
CA THR A 108 -7.15 7.21 27.36
C THR A 108 -6.59 7.35 28.78
N ASP A 109 -6.99 8.41 29.49
CA ASP A 109 -6.57 8.61 30.87
C ASP A 109 -7.00 7.42 31.75
N GLY A 110 -6.02 6.80 32.42
CA GLY A 110 -6.22 5.60 33.23
C GLY A 110 -6.38 4.29 32.44
N MET A 111 -6.25 4.29 31.11
CA MET A 111 -6.24 3.09 30.30
C MET A 111 -4.86 2.40 30.33
N GLU A 112 -4.85 1.08 30.43
CA GLU A 112 -3.61 0.31 30.34
C GLU A 112 -2.97 0.51 28.95
N PRO A 113 -1.64 0.79 28.86
CA PRO A 113 -0.98 1.10 27.58
C PRO A 113 -1.13 0.01 26.52
N ALA A 114 -1.09 -1.26 26.89
CA ALA A 114 -1.26 -2.37 25.97
C ALA A 114 -2.66 -2.36 25.34
N ARG A 115 -3.69 -2.11 26.16
CA ARG A 115 -5.08 -2.01 25.69
C ARG A 115 -5.32 -0.80 24.80
N LEU A 116 -4.65 0.32 25.08
CA LEU A 116 -4.69 1.50 24.22
C LEU A 116 -4.18 1.19 22.82
N ILE A 117 -2.98 0.59 22.73
CA ILE A 117 -2.36 0.20 21.47
C ILE A 117 -3.24 -0.80 20.69
N GLU A 118 -3.83 -1.77 21.39
CA GLU A 118 -4.76 -2.73 20.79
C GLU A 118 -5.98 -2.04 20.17
N GLN A 119 -6.59 -1.09 20.88
CA GLN A 119 -7.74 -0.33 20.39
C GLN A 119 -7.39 0.55 19.20
N LEU A 120 -6.25 1.24 19.21
CA LEU A 120 -5.75 1.99 18.05
C LEU A 120 -5.51 1.10 16.85
N ASN A 121 -4.85 -0.04 17.06
CA ASN A 121 -4.58 -1.01 15.98
C ASN A 121 -5.88 -1.54 15.36
N LEU A 122 -6.91 -1.83 16.15
CA LEU A 122 -8.21 -2.26 15.64
C LEU A 122 -8.85 -1.20 14.72
N ASN A 123 -8.80 0.07 15.13
CA ASN A 123 -9.35 1.17 14.33
C ASN A 123 -8.52 1.39 13.05
N PHE A 124 -7.20 1.50 13.16
CA PHE A 124 -6.34 1.81 12.02
C PHE A 124 -6.27 0.66 11.03
N ALA A 125 -6.25 -0.61 11.49
CA ALA A 125 -6.32 -1.76 10.59
C ALA A 125 -7.63 -1.76 9.76
N ARG A 126 -8.75 -1.35 10.36
CA ARG A 126 -10.01 -1.21 9.61
C ARG A 126 -9.97 -0.01 8.67
N PHE A 127 -9.36 1.11 9.08
CA PHE A 127 -9.17 2.28 8.22
C PHE A 127 -8.29 1.96 7.02
N ASP A 128 -7.22 1.19 7.20
CA ASP A 128 -6.36 0.71 6.11
C ASP A 128 -7.13 -0.16 5.09
N GLN A 129 -8.00 -1.05 5.59
CA GLN A 129 -8.87 -1.84 4.72
C GLN A 129 -9.83 -0.95 3.93
N ILE A 130 -10.53 -0.03 4.60
CA ILE A 130 -11.44 0.93 3.97
C ILE A 130 -10.70 1.80 2.94
N ALA A 131 -9.52 2.30 3.29
CA ALA A 131 -8.69 3.08 2.38
C ALA A 131 -8.34 2.27 1.11
N THR A 132 -7.89 1.03 1.28
CA THR A 132 -7.55 0.13 0.17
C THR A 132 -8.77 -0.18 -0.71
N GLU A 133 -9.92 -0.51 -0.10
CA GLU A 133 -11.18 -0.80 -0.80
C GLU A 133 -11.65 0.39 -1.66
N ASN A 134 -11.34 1.63 -1.22
CA ASN A 134 -11.70 2.87 -1.90
C ASN A 134 -10.55 3.54 -2.68
N ARG A 135 -9.46 2.85 -3.00
CA ARG A 135 -8.31 3.40 -3.76
C ARG A 135 -7.66 4.62 -3.11
N VAL A 136 -7.69 4.68 -1.80
CA VAL A 136 -7.04 5.69 -0.98
C VAL A 136 -5.73 5.12 -0.43
N VAL A 137 -4.66 5.88 -0.47
CA VAL A 137 -3.35 5.49 0.03
C VAL A 137 -3.19 5.98 1.46
N THR A 138 -2.95 5.06 2.39
CA THR A 138 -2.53 5.40 3.75
C THR A 138 -1.11 5.96 3.71
N LEU A 139 -0.89 7.11 4.32
CA LEU A 139 0.41 7.78 4.37
C LEU A 139 1.09 7.54 5.71
N ARG A 140 0.43 7.90 6.80
CA ARG A 140 0.96 7.74 8.16
C ARG A 140 -0.10 7.93 9.23
N THR A 141 0.23 7.47 10.44
CA THR A 141 -0.47 7.84 11.67
C THR A 141 0.37 8.83 12.46
N VAL A 142 -0.26 9.78 13.15
CA VAL A 142 0.39 10.76 14.03
C VAL A 142 -0.36 10.75 15.35
N GLY A 143 0.14 9.98 16.33
CA GLY A 143 -0.58 9.73 17.57
C GLY A 143 -1.88 8.95 17.28
N ASP A 144 -3.00 9.57 17.58
CA ASP A 144 -4.36 9.10 17.28
C ASP A 144 -4.92 9.59 15.94
N GLY A 145 -4.14 10.42 15.23
CA GLY A 145 -4.49 10.91 13.90
C GLY A 145 -4.12 9.95 12.78
N TYR A 146 -4.96 9.87 11.77
CA TYR A 146 -4.79 9.05 10.58
C TYR A 146 -4.79 9.93 9.33
N LEU A 147 -3.72 9.84 8.52
CA LEU A 147 -3.54 10.60 7.30
C LEU A 147 -3.54 9.67 6.09
N CYS A 148 -4.42 9.93 5.16
CA CYS A 148 -4.46 9.22 3.88
C CYS A 148 -4.79 10.19 2.72
N ALA A 149 -4.58 9.76 1.48
CA ALA A 149 -4.90 10.58 0.32
C ALA A 149 -5.29 9.72 -0.90
N ALA A 150 -6.18 10.25 -1.71
CA ALA A 150 -6.60 9.68 -2.98
C ALA A 150 -6.01 10.46 -4.17
N GLY A 151 -5.82 9.79 -5.31
CA GLY A 151 -5.11 10.34 -6.45
C GLY A 151 -3.60 10.12 -6.39
N LEU A 152 -3.15 9.17 -5.56
CA LEU A 152 -1.76 8.76 -5.34
C LEU A 152 -1.59 7.27 -5.65
N PRO A 153 -0.38 6.84 -6.04
CA PRO A 153 0.78 7.62 -6.50
C PRO A 153 0.58 8.18 -7.91
N GLU A 154 -0.51 7.83 -8.56
CA GLU A 154 -0.94 8.32 -9.86
C GLU A 154 -2.27 9.05 -9.75
N ASN A 155 -2.38 10.15 -10.48
CA ASN A 155 -3.63 10.90 -10.53
C ASN A 155 -4.74 10.03 -11.11
N ASN A 156 -5.88 9.98 -10.42
CA ASN A 156 -7.10 9.38 -10.91
C ASN A 156 -8.24 10.40 -10.78
N ALA A 157 -9.20 10.31 -11.66
CA ALA A 157 -10.29 11.26 -11.71
C ALA A 157 -11.38 11.00 -10.65
N THR A 158 -11.27 9.91 -9.89
CA THR A 158 -12.20 9.53 -8.83
C THR A 158 -11.73 9.97 -7.44
N HIS A 159 -10.53 10.57 -7.33
CA HIS A 159 -9.84 10.83 -6.06
C HIS A 159 -10.73 11.49 -4.98
N ALA A 160 -11.55 12.49 -5.36
CA ALA A 160 -12.42 13.17 -4.40
C ALA A 160 -13.58 12.28 -3.93
N VAL A 161 -14.16 11.51 -4.85
CA VAL A 161 -15.21 10.51 -4.55
C VAL A 161 -14.66 9.39 -3.70
N ASP A 162 -13.51 8.85 -4.07
CA ASP A 162 -12.83 7.77 -3.33
C ASP A 162 -12.55 8.17 -1.87
N ALA A 163 -12.01 9.38 -1.67
CA ALA A 163 -11.74 9.95 -0.36
C ALA A 163 -13.01 10.15 0.49
N CYS A 164 -14.10 10.65 -0.13
CA CYS A 164 -15.36 10.85 0.56
C CYS A 164 -16.04 9.54 0.94
N LEU A 165 -16.02 8.53 0.06
CA LEU A 165 -16.52 7.20 0.36
C LEU A 165 -15.73 6.56 1.52
N ALA A 166 -14.41 6.64 1.48
CA ALA A 166 -13.57 6.13 2.57
C ALA A 166 -13.90 6.83 3.90
N ALA A 167 -14.03 8.15 3.91
CA ALA A 167 -14.35 8.92 5.11
C ALA A 167 -15.73 8.56 5.71
N LEU A 168 -16.76 8.41 4.89
CA LEU A 168 -18.09 7.98 5.32
C LEU A 168 -18.06 6.57 5.93
N GLN A 169 -17.34 5.65 5.31
CA GLN A 169 -17.20 4.28 5.82
C GLN A 169 -16.38 4.21 7.12
N MET A 170 -15.32 5.02 7.25
CA MET A 170 -14.56 5.16 8.50
C MET A 170 -15.44 5.68 9.63
N GLN A 171 -16.23 6.73 9.36
CA GLN A 171 -17.17 7.29 10.33
C GLN A 171 -18.25 6.28 10.74
N GLN A 172 -18.82 5.56 9.77
CA GLN A 172 -19.80 4.50 10.03
C GLN A 172 -19.22 3.39 10.90
N PHE A 173 -17.97 2.96 10.64
CA PHE A 173 -17.29 1.96 11.45
C PHE A 173 -17.12 2.41 12.90
N VAL A 174 -16.66 3.63 13.13
CA VAL A 174 -16.50 4.19 14.48
C VAL A 174 -17.85 4.30 15.18
N ALA A 175 -18.89 4.76 14.49
CA ALA A 175 -20.25 4.83 15.03
C ALA A 175 -20.81 3.45 15.42
N ALA A 176 -20.56 2.41 14.61
CA ALA A 176 -20.94 1.04 14.93
C ALA A 176 -20.16 0.49 16.13
N SER A 177 -18.85 0.77 16.21
CA SER A 177 -18.02 0.42 17.37
C SER A 177 -18.53 1.10 18.65
N ASN A 178 -18.93 2.36 18.58
CA ASN A 178 -19.46 3.13 19.69
C ASN A 178 -20.78 2.57 20.24
N LYS A 179 -21.64 1.99 19.40
CA LYS A 179 -22.84 1.27 19.86
C LYS A 179 -22.47 0.11 20.77
N GLN A 180 -21.47 -0.69 20.39
CA GLN A 180 -20.97 -1.80 21.21
C GLN A 180 -20.30 -1.30 22.50
N ARG A 181 -19.49 -0.22 22.42
CA ARG A 181 -18.86 0.40 23.60
C ARG A 181 -19.91 0.89 24.62
N THR A 182 -20.99 1.49 24.15
CA THR A 182 -22.09 1.95 24.99
C THR A 182 -22.77 0.78 25.73
N ILE A 183 -23.02 -0.34 25.06
CA ILE A 183 -23.56 -1.56 25.68
C ILE A 183 -22.62 -2.07 26.78
N LEU A 184 -21.30 -1.99 26.55
CA LEU A 184 -20.27 -2.40 27.51
C LEU A 184 -19.97 -1.32 28.57
N ARG A 185 -20.70 -0.20 28.61
CA ARG A 185 -20.49 0.96 29.49
C ARG A 185 -19.09 1.57 29.36
N LEU A 186 -18.49 1.49 28.20
CA LEU A 186 -17.23 2.13 27.87
C LEU A 186 -17.50 3.50 27.23
N LYS A 187 -16.55 4.46 27.40
CA LYS A 187 -16.64 5.77 26.74
C LYS A 187 -16.61 5.61 25.21
N PRO A 188 -17.51 6.26 24.47
CA PRO A 188 -17.45 6.26 23.01
C PRO A 188 -16.22 7.05 22.52
N TRP A 189 -15.68 6.67 21.38
CA TRP A 189 -14.63 7.41 20.69
C TRP A 189 -15.28 8.29 19.63
N GLN A 190 -15.19 9.58 19.79
CA GLN A 190 -15.70 10.52 18.79
C GLN A 190 -14.61 10.85 17.78
N GLN A 191 -14.96 10.87 16.52
CA GLN A 191 -14.01 11.11 15.42
C GLN A 191 -14.30 12.44 14.75
N ARG A 192 -13.25 13.13 14.29
CA ARG A 192 -13.32 14.28 13.39
C ARG A 192 -12.63 13.91 12.08
N ILE A 193 -13.19 14.33 10.95
CA ILE A 193 -12.56 14.13 9.65
C ILE A 193 -12.53 15.45 8.89
N GLY A 194 -11.37 15.77 8.30
CA GLY A 194 -11.17 16.91 7.41
C GLY A 194 -10.72 16.46 6.02
N ILE A 195 -11.39 16.95 4.97
CA ILE A 195 -11.08 16.56 3.57
C ILE A 195 -10.85 17.81 2.73
N ASN A 196 -9.74 17.84 2.02
CA ASN A 196 -9.45 18.89 1.05
C ASN A 196 -8.92 18.35 -0.26
N THR A 197 -9.38 18.94 -1.37
CA THR A 197 -8.94 18.63 -2.72
C THR A 197 -8.11 19.79 -3.28
N GLY A 198 -6.96 19.52 -3.85
CA GLY A 198 -6.11 20.52 -4.47
C GLY A 198 -4.71 19.99 -4.83
N PRO A 199 -3.81 20.86 -5.30
CA PRO A 199 -2.47 20.49 -5.71
C PRO A 199 -1.60 20.11 -4.52
N LEU A 200 -0.70 19.14 -4.73
CA LEU A 200 0.28 18.71 -3.75
C LEU A 200 1.51 18.09 -4.41
N VAL A 201 2.56 17.91 -3.65
CA VAL A 201 3.74 17.12 -4.04
C VAL A 201 3.75 15.83 -3.22
N ALA A 202 3.93 14.69 -3.88
CA ALA A 202 4.11 13.39 -3.25
C ALA A 202 5.53 12.89 -3.51
N GLY A 203 6.13 12.21 -2.54
CA GLY A 203 7.49 11.69 -2.71
C GLY A 203 8.01 10.95 -1.49
N ILE A 204 9.24 10.48 -1.58
CA ILE A 204 9.95 9.84 -0.46
C ILE A 204 10.91 10.83 0.19
N VAL A 205 10.88 10.92 1.50
CA VAL A 205 11.81 11.69 2.32
C VAL A 205 12.50 10.77 3.31
N GLY A 206 13.75 11.13 3.63
CA GLY A 206 14.62 10.39 4.53
C GLY A 206 15.71 9.62 3.80
N THR A 207 16.77 9.25 4.54
CA THR A 207 17.88 8.43 4.04
C THR A 207 17.94 7.08 4.77
N THR A 208 17.71 7.09 6.06
CA THR A 208 17.73 5.88 6.91
C THR A 208 16.31 5.35 7.17
N ARG A 209 15.35 6.24 7.31
CA ARG A 209 13.92 5.95 7.41
C ARG A 209 13.23 6.60 6.23
N LEU A 210 12.97 5.82 5.21
CA LEU A 210 12.24 6.26 4.04
C LEU A 210 10.76 6.35 4.38
N THR A 211 10.14 7.49 4.09
CA THR A 211 8.70 7.69 4.27
C THR A 211 8.12 8.30 3.01
N TYR A 212 7.12 7.64 2.43
CA TYR A 212 6.32 8.21 1.36
C TYR A 212 5.25 9.10 1.96
N ASP A 213 5.23 10.37 1.58
CA ASP A 213 4.34 11.38 2.17
C ASP A 213 3.97 12.46 1.16
N VAL A 214 3.13 13.40 1.57
CA VAL A 214 2.61 14.50 0.76
C VAL A 214 2.87 15.85 1.41
N TRP A 215 3.11 16.87 0.56
CA TRP A 215 3.38 18.25 1.00
C TRP A 215 2.59 19.24 0.14
N GLY A 216 2.25 20.35 0.74
CA GLY A 216 1.59 21.48 0.07
C GLY A 216 0.50 22.13 0.92
N THR A 217 0.02 23.27 0.44
CA THR A 217 -1.05 24.01 1.10
C THR A 217 -2.31 23.17 1.24
N SER A 218 -2.60 22.32 0.23
CA SER A 218 -3.76 21.42 0.26
C SER A 218 -3.74 20.46 1.45
N VAL A 219 -2.57 19.98 1.85
CA VAL A 219 -2.38 19.09 3.02
C VAL A 219 -2.69 19.85 4.31
N ASN A 220 -2.12 21.08 4.43
CA ASN A 220 -2.37 21.94 5.58
C ASN A 220 -3.85 22.33 5.72
N THR A 221 -4.51 22.58 4.59
CA THR A 221 -5.94 22.89 4.55
C THR A 221 -6.77 21.72 5.08
N ALA A 222 -6.50 20.48 4.65
CA ALA A 222 -7.19 19.29 5.15
C ALA A 222 -7.02 19.12 6.67
N ALA A 223 -5.80 19.31 7.19
CA ALA A 223 -5.54 19.28 8.64
C ALA A 223 -6.34 20.37 9.40
N ARG A 224 -6.46 21.57 8.85
CA ARG A 224 -7.25 22.64 9.48
C ARG A 224 -8.76 22.37 9.42
N LEU A 225 -9.24 21.77 8.35
CA LEU A 225 -10.64 21.32 8.23
C LEU A 225 -10.95 20.30 9.31
N GLU A 226 -10.05 19.33 9.57
CA GLU A 226 -10.19 18.37 10.65
C GLU A 226 -10.22 19.08 12.01
N GLN A 227 -9.25 19.95 12.33
CA GLN A 227 -9.15 20.66 13.60
C GLN A 227 -10.36 21.54 13.92
N SER A 228 -11.01 22.10 12.90
CA SER A 228 -12.23 22.92 13.05
C SER A 228 -13.52 22.11 12.91
N CYS A 229 -13.42 20.79 12.73
CA CYS A 229 -14.57 19.91 12.60
C CYS A 229 -15.23 19.63 13.95
N GLU A 230 -16.56 19.53 13.96
CA GLU A 230 -17.30 19.06 15.13
C GLU A 230 -17.13 17.54 15.30
N PRO A 231 -17.24 17.03 16.53
CA PRO A 231 -17.20 15.60 16.78
C PRO A 231 -18.23 14.83 15.95
N ASP A 232 -17.82 13.66 15.47
CA ASP A 232 -18.64 12.75 14.65
C ASP A 232 -19.16 13.37 13.33
N ARG A 233 -18.42 14.36 12.79
CA ARG A 233 -18.73 14.99 11.48
C ARG A 233 -17.55 14.87 10.53
N ILE A 234 -17.85 15.04 9.26
CA ILE A 234 -16.85 15.13 8.16
C ILE A 234 -16.91 16.53 7.58
N ASN A 235 -15.82 17.29 7.72
CA ASN A 235 -15.70 18.68 7.26
C ASN A 235 -14.91 18.72 5.95
N ILE A 236 -15.47 19.32 4.90
CA ILE A 236 -14.87 19.34 3.57
C ILE A 236 -14.77 20.77 3.02
N SER A 237 -13.76 21.00 2.17
CA SER A 237 -13.58 22.28 1.49
C SER A 237 -14.52 22.47 0.31
N GLY A 238 -14.74 23.72 -0.11
CA GLY A 238 -15.48 24.04 -1.33
C GLY A 238 -14.89 23.41 -2.59
N SER A 239 -13.55 23.23 -2.66
CA SER A 239 -12.90 22.53 -3.78
C SER A 239 -13.27 21.05 -3.82
N THR A 240 -13.44 20.40 -2.66
CA THR A 240 -13.93 19.02 -2.59
C THR A 240 -15.41 18.96 -3.00
N VAL A 241 -16.25 19.87 -2.48
CA VAL A 241 -17.68 19.94 -2.85
C VAL A 241 -17.86 20.05 -4.36
N TYR A 242 -17.05 20.87 -5.03
CA TYR A 242 -17.13 21.03 -6.48
C TYR A 242 -17.01 19.71 -7.24
N GLN A 243 -16.23 18.76 -6.72
CA GLN A 243 -15.98 17.45 -7.34
C GLN A 243 -17.06 16.39 -7.04
N ILE A 244 -17.84 16.58 -5.95
CA ILE A 244 -18.72 15.51 -5.43
C ILE A 244 -20.20 15.88 -5.34
N ARG A 245 -20.56 17.15 -5.52
CA ARG A 245 -21.90 17.71 -5.23
C ARG A 245 -23.07 17.01 -5.91
N ASP A 246 -22.82 16.35 -7.06
CA ASP A 246 -23.86 15.68 -7.84
C ASP A 246 -24.16 14.25 -7.33
N LEU A 247 -23.37 13.77 -6.35
CA LEU A 247 -23.42 12.40 -5.84
C LEU A 247 -23.63 12.32 -4.32
N PHE A 248 -23.30 13.40 -3.60
CA PHE A 248 -23.32 13.42 -2.14
C PHE A 248 -24.17 14.56 -1.61
N GLU A 249 -24.79 14.31 -0.48
CA GLU A 249 -25.50 15.31 0.32
C GLU A 249 -24.49 16.08 1.15
N VAL A 250 -24.43 17.41 0.92
CA VAL A 250 -23.53 18.32 1.61
C VAL A 250 -24.31 19.47 2.26
N GLU A 251 -23.86 19.89 3.45
CA GLU A 251 -24.48 20.96 4.24
C GLU A 251 -23.50 22.12 4.42
N PRO A 252 -23.84 23.36 3.99
CA PRO A 252 -22.95 24.50 4.16
C PRO A 252 -22.75 24.84 5.65
N ARG A 253 -21.46 25.03 6.06
CA ARG A 253 -21.11 25.57 7.39
C ARG A 253 -20.83 27.06 7.37
N GLY A 254 -20.64 27.64 6.19
CA GLY A 254 -20.29 29.03 5.96
C GLY A 254 -18.78 29.28 5.85
N HIS A 255 -18.42 30.55 5.93
CA HIS A 255 -17.07 31.07 5.78
C HIS A 255 -16.39 31.09 7.14
N ILE A 256 -15.41 30.20 7.32
CA ILE A 256 -14.73 30.02 8.61
C ILE A 256 -13.27 30.48 8.49
N GLU A 257 -12.87 31.42 9.35
CA GLU A 257 -11.50 31.89 9.40
C GLU A 257 -10.57 30.84 9.98
N ILE A 258 -9.48 30.53 9.25
CA ILE A 258 -8.46 29.60 9.66
C ILE A 258 -7.14 30.37 9.84
N LYS A 259 -6.50 30.14 10.96
CA LYS A 259 -5.21 30.73 11.26
C LYS A 259 -4.19 30.44 10.15
N ASN A 260 -3.60 31.49 9.56
CA ASN A 260 -2.61 31.49 8.49
C ASN A 260 -3.11 31.03 7.08
N LEU A 261 -4.41 30.82 6.89
CA LEU A 261 -4.98 30.43 5.59
C LEU A 261 -6.10 31.37 5.12
N GLY A 262 -6.57 32.27 6.01
CA GLY A 262 -7.73 33.13 5.74
C GLY A 262 -9.06 32.37 5.87
N ALA A 263 -10.11 32.96 5.33
CA ALA A 263 -11.45 32.39 5.39
C ALA A 263 -11.65 31.34 4.29
N ILE A 264 -12.16 30.18 4.66
CA ILE A 264 -12.43 29.04 3.77
C ILE A 264 -13.91 28.68 3.87
N ASP A 265 -14.55 28.45 2.73
CA ASP A 265 -15.88 27.86 2.67
C ASP A 265 -15.83 26.41 3.10
N MET A 266 -16.55 26.10 4.17
CA MET A 266 -16.63 24.77 4.75
C MET A 266 -18.02 24.18 4.59
N PHE A 267 -18.03 22.85 4.46
CA PHE A 267 -19.26 22.07 4.31
C PHE A 267 -19.15 20.79 5.13
N TYR A 268 -20.26 20.28 5.60
CA TYR A 268 -20.34 18.92 6.11
C TYR A 268 -20.71 17.96 4.97
N LEU A 269 -20.01 16.85 4.91
CA LEU A 269 -20.37 15.69 4.10
C LEU A 269 -21.27 14.80 4.95
N ASN A 270 -22.54 14.65 4.57
CA ASN A 270 -23.52 13.90 5.34
C ASN A 270 -23.62 12.45 4.88
N ARG A 271 -23.81 12.21 3.59
CA ARG A 271 -24.03 10.88 3.02
C ARG A 271 -23.98 10.90 1.49
N ILE A 272 -24.00 9.72 0.88
CA ILE A 272 -24.36 9.57 -0.53
C ILE A 272 -25.83 9.97 -0.71
N LEU A 273 -26.19 10.64 -1.80
CA LEU A 273 -27.59 10.94 -2.13
C LEU A 273 -28.41 9.64 -2.14
N PRO A 274 -29.65 9.62 -1.60
CA PRO A 274 -30.42 8.38 -1.41
C PRO A 274 -30.58 7.53 -2.67
N GLU A 275 -30.78 8.16 -3.84
CA GLU A 275 -30.92 7.49 -5.13
C GLU A 275 -29.66 6.75 -5.58
N PHE A 276 -28.49 7.12 -5.06
CA PHE A 276 -27.18 6.56 -5.42
C PHE A 276 -26.60 5.65 -4.33
N SER A 277 -27.30 5.50 -3.21
CA SER A 277 -26.84 4.66 -2.10
C SER A 277 -27.41 3.23 -2.19
N ALA A 278 -26.57 2.25 -1.86
CA ALA A 278 -26.96 0.85 -1.69
C ALA A 278 -27.41 0.52 -0.26
N ASP A 279 -27.08 1.40 0.71
CA ASP A 279 -27.41 1.21 2.12
C ASP A 279 -28.20 2.40 2.70
N GLU A 280 -28.92 2.17 3.79
CA GLU A 280 -29.71 3.20 4.47
C GLU A 280 -28.84 4.32 5.08
N ASN A 281 -27.60 4.01 5.46
CA ASN A 281 -26.67 4.96 6.05
C ASN A 281 -26.05 5.92 5.02
N GLY A 282 -26.13 5.60 3.72
CA GLY A 282 -25.55 6.42 2.66
C GLY A 282 -24.03 6.34 2.57
N CYS A 283 -23.44 5.18 2.89
CA CYS A 283 -22.00 4.99 2.90
C CYS A 283 -21.50 4.07 1.77
N LEU A 284 -22.41 3.30 1.16
CA LEU A 284 -22.07 2.35 0.08
C LEU A 284 -22.74 2.79 -1.22
N PRO A 285 -21.97 2.99 -2.32
CA PRO A 285 -22.53 3.36 -3.62
C PRO A 285 -23.23 2.17 -4.28
N ASN A 286 -24.32 2.44 -4.99
CA ASN A 286 -24.97 1.48 -5.88
C ASN A 286 -24.46 1.58 -7.32
N ASP A 287 -24.98 0.75 -8.23
CA ASP A 287 -24.54 0.72 -9.64
C ASP A 287 -24.84 2.06 -10.35
N ILE A 288 -25.95 2.74 -10.00
CA ILE A 288 -26.37 4.02 -10.59
C ILE A 288 -25.38 5.14 -10.22
N PHE A 289 -24.77 5.09 -9.02
CA PHE A 289 -23.74 6.02 -8.58
C PHE A 289 -22.59 6.11 -9.59
N TRP A 290 -22.05 4.97 -9.99
CA TRP A 290 -20.91 4.93 -10.92
C TRP A 290 -21.30 5.29 -12.35
N GLN A 291 -22.52 5.00 -12.78
CA GLN A 291 -23.07 5.47 -14.06
C GLN A 291 -23.12 6.99 -14.07
N LYS A 292 -23.74 7.60 -13.06
CA LYS A 292 -23.86 9.05 -12.93
C LYS A 292 -22.50 9.75 -12.86
N PHE A 293 -21.55 9.19 -12.10
CA PHE A 293 -20.19 9.72 -12.04
C PHE A 293 -19.52 9.76 -13.42
N ASN A 294 -19.64 8.68 -14.21
CA ASN A 294 -19.06 8.58 -15.55
C ASN A 294 -19.73 9.53 -16.56
N GLU A 295 -21.05 9.72 -16.48
CA GLU A 295 -21.80 10.69 -17.31
C GLU A 295 -21.33 12.13 -17.06
N GLY A 296 -21.19 12.52 -15.79
CA GLY A 296 -20.71 13.86 -15.40
C GLY A 296 -19.32 14.16 -15.96
N ARG A 297 -18.42 13.19 -15.99
CA ARG A 297 -17.08 13.33 -16.58
C ARG A 297 -17.10 13.52 -18.10
N THR A 298 -17.92 12.75 -18.79
CA THR A 298 -18.06 12.87 -20.25
C THR A 298 -18.58 14.24 -20.65
N ALA A 299 -19.47 14.82 -19.86
CA ALA A 299 -19.98 16.18 -20.06
C ALA A 299 -18.89 17.27 -19.85
N MET A 300 -18.00 17.09 -18.85
CA MET A 300 -16.90 18.03 -18.59
C MET A 300 -15.83 18.01 -19.68
N THR A 301 -15.49 16.84 -20.22
CA THR A 301 -14.49 16.70 -21.31
C THR A 301 -15.00 17.22 -22.64
N ASN A 302 -16.31 17.28 -22.87
CA ASN A 302 -16.94 17.75 -24.08
C ASN A 302 -17.34 19.25 -24.01
N SER A 303 -17.09 19.95 -22.88
CA SER A 303 -17.40 21.38 -22.74
C SER A 303 -16.35 22.21 -23.47
N PRO A 304 -16.76 23.17 -24.36
CA PRO A 304 -15.82 23.96 -25.16
C PRO A 304 -14.99 24.99 -24.36
N ALA A 305 -15.14 25.05 -23.05
CA ALA A 305 -14.37 25.94 -22.16
C ALA A 305 -13.02 25.39 -21.67
N ALA A 306 -12.60 24.24 -22.16
CA ALA A 306 -11.32 23.58 -21.79
C ALA A 306 -10.24 23.67 -22.90
N LYS A 307 -10.25 24.77 -23.70
CA LYS A 307 -9.20 25.11 -24.67
C LYS A 307 -8.55 26.42 -24.34
#